data_ea6955d54ba065423a394cfbb48b32e4
#
_entry.id   ea6955d54ba065423a394cfbb48b32e4
#
_cell.length_a   1.000
_cell.length_b   1.000
_cell.length_c   1.000
_cell.angle_alpha   90.00
_cell.angle_beta   90.00
_cell.angle_gamma   90.00
#
_symmetry.space_group_name_H-M   'P 1'
#
loop_
_entity.id
_entity.type
_entity.pdbx_description
1 polymer ?
#
loop_
_entity_poly.entity_id
_entity_poly.type
_entity_poly.pdbx_seq_one_letter_code
_entity_poly.pdbx_strand_id
1 'polypeptide(L)'
;MTTLLESRYRTVMRLLPRYYRQAREEEMLEVYLWDTDEEQQDQSRPTVGEVASIAALAVRSRLATDKAPPRYALLGSSARFFALCALLLQAASALTDRVLGATWLGTTSSPHQAMSLMGWSGHGALIAVRTITEWTLPFLWTAGYFALVGGHRRLARASVVLAALPPVSSLIIRLSDGSVPPEPAYTITTMLFAWLTVVAVYAGFHRDAPPARFPVSSPGLIYMACCTLIGASMTLVPAAADAAWGPATGFLVLGVGWLITHNRGVQTSDSMGRAIALAALGLVILANRLSGLLFWQGLSISTPVLGSTLAQATAVTLTVLTLTATGIRGLKHTTSRQHPAS
;
A
#
# COMPACT_ATOMS: atom_id res chain seq x y z
N MET A 1 32.19 -32.99 -8.87
CA MET A 1 32.50 -32.34 -7.58
C MET A 1 31.76 -31.01 -7.57
N THR A 2 30.98 -30.70 -6.55
CA THR A 2 30.29 -29.41 -6.44
C THR A 2 31.29 -28.35 -5.99
N THR A 3 31.46 -27.28 -6.76
CA THR A 3 32.32 -26.16 -6.38
C THR A 3 31.76 -25.38 -5.19
N LEU A 4 32.60 -24.65 -4.50
CA LEU A 4 32.17 -23.85 -3.34
C LEU A 4 31.20 -22.74 -3.77
N LEU A 5 31.37 -22.17 -4.96
CA LEU A 5 30.48 -21.19 -5.59
C LEU A 5 29.11 -21.78 -5.87
N GLU A 6 29.05 -22.99 -6.42
CA GLU A 6 27.79 -23.70 -6.66
C GLU A 6 26.99 -23.88 -5.37
N SER A 7 27.64 -24.32 -4.28
CA SER A 7 27.00 -24.50 -2.98
C SER A 7 26.42 -23.18 -2.43
N ARG A 8 27.16 -22.08 -2.56
CA ARG A 8 26.74 -20.75 -2.14
C ARG A 8 25.55 -20.26 -2.98
N TYR A 9 25.61 -20.42 -4.30
CA TYR A 9 24.54 -20.00 -5.20
C TYR A 9 23.27 -20.81 -4.97
N ARG A 10 23.35 -22.12 -4.78
CA ARG A 10 22.21 -22.97 -4.38
C ARG A 10 21.58 -22.50 -3.05
N THR A 11 22.37 -21.96 -2.12
CA THR A 11 21.86 -21.39 -0.88
C THR A 11 21.03 -20.13 -1.14
N VAL A 12 21.48 -19.25 -2.04
CA VAL A 12 20.71 -18.06 -2.45
C VAL A 12 19.44 -18.46 -3.20
N MET A 13 19.50 -19.47 -4.07
CA MET A 13 18.33 -19.98 -4.77
C MET A 13 17.24 -20.56 -3.86
N ARG A 14 17.56 -20.91 -2.60
CA ARG A 14 16.54 -21.30 -1.60
C ARG A 14 15.51 -20.20 -1.32
N LEU A 15 15.79 -18.94 -1.66
CA LEU A 15 14.83 -17.85 -1.64
C LEU A 15 13.66 -18.07 -2.63
N LEU A 16 13.89 -18.80 -3.72
CA LEU A 16 12.87 -19.09 -4.73
C LEU A 16 11.85 -20.14 -4.22
N PRO A 17 10.57 -20.06 -4.64
CA PRO A 17 9.58 -21.08 -4.32
C PRO A 17 9.98 -22.47 -4.86
N ARG A 18 9.58 -23.53 -4.17
CA ARG A 18 9.93 -24.91 -4.54
C ARG A 18 9.56 -25.25 -5.98
N TYR A 19 8.36 -24.88 -6.44
CA TYR A 19 7.91 -25.18 -7.79
C TYR A 19 8.79 -24.53 -8.86
N TYR A 20 9.28 -23.32 -8.60
CA TYR A 20 10.14 -22.59 -9.52
C TYR A 20 11.56 -23.20 -9.56
N ARG A 21 12.10 -23.56 -8.38
CA ARG A 21 13.39 -24.26 -8.30
C ARG A 21 13.38 -25.58 -9.01
N GLN A 22 12.35 -26.43 -8.75
CA GLN A 22 12.21 -27.74 -9.41
C GLN A 22 12.19 -27.64 -10.94
N ALA A 23 11.72 -26.54 -11.49
CA ALA A 23 11.63 -26.33 -12.93
C ALA A 23 12.88 -25.69 -13.56
N ARG A 24 13.66 -24.91 -12.79
CA ARG A 24 14.70 -24.05 -13.38
C ARG A 24 16.01 -23.95 -12.60
N GLU A 25 16.19 -24.67 -11.50
CA GLU A 25 17.37 -24.57 -10.64
C GLU A 25 18.66 -24.90 -11.39
N GLU A 26 18.65 -25.98 -12.15
CA GLU A 26 19.83 -26.43 -12.91
C GLU A 26 20.14 -25.49 -14.08
N GLU A 27 19.13 -25.03 -14.82
CA GLU A 27 19.29 -24.03 -15.89
C GLU A 27 19.93 -22.74 -15.38
N MET A 28 19.45 -22.24 -14.24
CA MET A 28 19.96 -21.02 -13.62
C MET A 28 21.40 -21.21 -13.11
N LEU A 29 21.70 -22.38 -12.58
CA LEU A 29 23.03 -22.72 -12.10
C LEU A 29 24.03 -22.82 -13.26
N GLU A 30 23.64 -23.50 -14.34
CA GLU A 30 24.47 -23.64 -15.54
C GLU A 30 24.83 -22.27 -16.14
N VAL A 31 23.83 -21.40 -16.33
CA VAL A 31 24.04 -20.03 -16.83
C VAL A 31 24.97 -19.22 -15.91
N TYR A 32 24.81 -19.37 -14.59
CA TYR A 32 25.63 -18.66 -13.62
C TYR A 32 27.08 -19.12 -13.60
N LEU A 33 27.32 -20.44 -13.69
CA LEU A 33 28.68 -21.00 -13.71
C LEU A 33 29.39 -20.74 -15.03
N TRP A 34 28.65 -20.65 -16.14
CA TRP A 34 29.26 -20.33 -17.46
C TRP A 34 29.88 -18.93 -17.51
N ASP A 35 29.35 -17.97 -16.78
CA ASP A 35 29.83 -16.59 -16.75
C ASP A 35 31.04 -16.40 -15.81
N THR A 36 31.49 -17.47 -15.15
CA THR A 36 32.57 -17.40 -14.16
C THR A 36 33.73 -18.35 -14.53
N ASP A 37 34.93 -17.81 -14.65
CA ASP A 37 36.16 -18.61 -14.93
C ASP A 37 36.36 -19.70 -13.87
N GLU A 38 36.68 -20.91 -14.29
CA GLU A 38 36.85 -22.09 -13.41
C GLU A 38 37.87 -21.84 -12.28
N GLU A 39 38.95 -21.12 -12.53
CA GLU A 39 40.00 -20.80 -11.53
C GLU A 39 39.49 -19.85 -10.43
N GLN A 40 38.46 -19.05 -10.70
CA GLN A 40 37.90 -18.09 -9.75
C GLN A 40 36.69 -18.62 -8.98
N GLN A 41 36.12 -19.76 -9.35
CA GLN A 41 34.91 -20.30 -8.77
C GLN A 41 35.01 -20.57 -7.26
N ASP A 42 36.20 -20.98 -6.76
CA ASP A 42 36.37 -21.28 -5.33
C ASP A 42 36.51 -20.03 -4.46
N GLN A 43 36.96 -18.91 -5.03
CA GLN A 43 37.14 -17.64 -4.30
C GLN A 43 35.96 -16.71 -4.44
N SER A 44 35.13 -16.88 -5.48
CA SER A 44 34.01 -16.01 -5.79
C SER A 44 32.82 -16.19 -4.80
N ARG A 45 32.12 -15.09 -4.58
CA ARG A 45 30.85 -15.06 -3.82
C ARG A 45 29.77 -14.40 -4.67
N PRO A 46 28.51 -14.84 -4.56
CA PRO A 46 27.43 -14.12 -5.20
C PRO A 46 27.44 -12.64 -4.78
N THR A 47 27.42 -11.76 -5.75
CA THR A 47 27.41 -10.30 -5.52
C THR A 47 26.08 -9.88 -4.88
N VAL A 48 26.06 -8.73 -4.19
CA VAL A 48 24.83 -8.18 -3.63
C VAL A 48 23.78 -7.93 -4.72
N GLY A 49 24.22 -7.54 -5.93
CA GLY A 49 23.33 -7.35 -7.09
C GLY A 49 22.65 -8.64 -7.53
N GLU A 50 23.38 -9.75 -7.58
CA GLU A 50 22.83 -11.08 -7.92
C GLU A 50 21.86 -11.56 -6.85
N VAL A 51 22.22 -11.45 -5.58
CA VAL A 51 21.32 -11.79 -4.47
C VAL A 51 20.04 -10.95 -4.54
N ALA A 52 20.14 -9.65 -4.79
CA ALA A 52 19.00 -8.76 -4.95
C ALA A 52 18.13 -9.14 -6.18
N SER A 53 18.75 -9.55 -7.29
CA SER A 53 18.03 -9.99 -8.48
C SER A 53 17.24 -11.29 -8.23
N ILE A 54 17.86 -12.26 -7.54
CA ILE A 54 17.22 -13.52 -7.13
C ILE A 54 16.10 -13.25 -6.11
N ALA A 55 16.30 -12.34 -5.15
CA ALA A 55 15.26 -11.93 -4.22
C ALA A 55 14.08 -11.25 -4.94
N ALA A 56 14.35 -10.39 -5.92
CA ALA A 56 13.30 -9.79 -6.74
C ALA A 56 12.54 -10.83 -7.59
N LEU A 57 13.25 -11.83 -8.11
CA LEU A 57 12.66 -12.96 -8.82
C LEU A 57 11.82 -13.83 -7.86
N ALA A 58 12.30 -14.04 -6.63
CA ALA A 58 11.58 -14.78 -5.60
C ALA A 58 10.25 -14.10 -5.21
N VAL A 59 10.22 -12.79 -5.11
CA VAL A 59 8.98 -12.03 -4.89
C VAL A 59 8.04 -12.19 -6.09
N ARG A 60 8.55 -11.98 -7.31
CA ARG A 60 7.73 -12.12 -8.54
C ARG A 60 7.16 -13.52 -8.71
N SER A 61 7.95 -14.56 -8.48
CA SER A 61 7.49 -15.95 -8.59
C SER A 61 6.48 -16.34 -7.51
N ARG A 62 6.55 -15.75 -6.30
CA ARG A 62 5.52 -15.93 -5.25
C ARG A 62 4.23 -15.18 -5.54
N LEU A 63 4.28 -14.07 -6.28
CA LEU A 63 3.10 -13.29 -6.66
C LEU A 63 2.43 -13.77 -7.95
N ALA A 64 2.82 -14.91 -8.42
CA ALA A 64 2.28 -15.75 -9.48
C ALA A 64 2.17 -15.12 -10.88
N THR A 65 2.78 -15.83 -11.81
CA THR A 65 2.39 -15.88 -13.22
C THR A 65 1.26 -16.90 -13.42
N ASP A 66 0.59 -16.87 -14.58
CA ASP A 66 -0.58 -17.71 -14.90
C ASP A 66 -0.38 -19.25 -14.71
N LYS A 67 0.86 -19.70 -14.62
CA LYS A 67 1.24 -21.14 -14.45
C LYS A 67 1.58 -21.54 -13.01
N ALA A 68 1.42 -20.64 -12.04
CA ALA A 68 1.81 -20.93 -10.66
C ALA A 68 0.74 -21.76 -9.91
N PRO A 69 1.16 -22.53 -8.88
CA PRO A 69 0.22 -23.26 -8.02
C PRO A 69 -0.86 -22.33 -7.42
N PRO A 70 -2.09 -22.84 -7.16
CA PRO A 70 -3.26 -22.03 -6.76
C PRO A 70 -3.01 -21.11 -5.57
N ARG A 71 -2.19 -21.55 -4.60
CA ARG A 71 -1.81 -20.72 -3.42
C ARG A 71 -1.02 -19.44 -3.79
N TYR A 72 -0.16 -19.53 -4.79
CA TYR A 72 0.60 -18.39 -5.26
C TYR A 72 -0.24 -17.48 -6.16
N ALA A 73 -1.13 -18.05 -6.96
CA ALA A 73 -2.12 -17.31 -7.73
C ALA A 73 -3.02 -16.47 -6.82
N LEU A 74 -3.47 -17.06 -5.70
CA LEU A 74 -4.24 -16.37 -4.68
C LEU A 74 -3.44 -15.21 -4.06
N LEU A 75 -2.19 -15.46 -3.66
CA LEU A 75 -1.34 -14.43 -3.07
C LEU A 75 -1.10 -13.28 -4.05
N GLY A 76 -0.84 -13.58 -5.33
CA GLY A 76 -0.65 -12.57 -6.36
C GLY A 76 -1.91 -11.75 -6.63
N SER A 77 -3.08 -12.36 -6.70
CA SER A 77 -4.36 -11.64 -6.87
C SER A 77 -4.67 -10.77 -5.65
N SER A 78 -4.40 -11.27 -4.43
CA SER A 78 -4.55 -10.50 -3.19
C SER A 78 -3.62 -9.28 -3.15
N ALA A 79 -2.34 -9.46 -3.50
CA ALA A 79 -1.36 -8.37 -3.52
C ALA A 79 -1.74 -7.27 -4.54
N ARG A 80 -2.21 -7.67 -5.73
CA ARG A 80 -2.68 -6.72 -6.74
C ARG A 80 -3.92 -5.96 -6.28
N PHE A 81 -4.88 -6.65 -5.68
CA PHE A 81 -6.09 -6.01 -5.18
C PHE A 81 -5.79 -5.09 -4.01
N PHE A 82 -4.91 -5.50 -3.08
CA PHE A 82 -4.39 -4.64 -2.01
C PHE A 82 -3.76 -3.37 -2.58
N ALA A 83 -2.85 -3.50 -3.55
CA ALA A 83 -2.17 -2.37 -4.17
C ALA A 83 -3.15 -1.38 -4.82
N LEU A 84 -4.17 -1.90 -5.53
CA LEU A 84 -5.20 -1.07 -6.15
C LEU A 84 -6.03 -0.30 -5.12
N CYS A 85 -6.51 -0.99 -4.06
CA CYS A 85 -7.31 -0.36 -3.01
C CYS A 85 -6.48 0.64 -2.20
N ALA A 86 -5.23 0.28 -1.83
CA ALA A 86 -4.33 1.18 -1.12
C ALA A 86 -4.04 2.45 -1.94
N LEU A 87 -3.75 2.28 -3.23
CA LEU A 87 -3.50 3.41 -4.13
C LEU A 87 -4.74 4.29 -4.33
N LEU A 88 -5.92 3.68 -4.45
CA LEU A 88 -7.19 4.41 -4.52
C LEU A 88 -7.44 5.25 -3.26
N LEU A 89 -7.20 4.66 -2.07
CA LEU A 89 -7.37 5.37 -0.80
C LEU A 89 -6.38 6.51 -0.64
N GLN A 90 -5.10 6.29 -0.98
CA GLN A 90 -4.10 7.37 -0.97
C GLN A 90 -4.48 8.50 -1.92
N ALA A 91 -4.92 8.16 -3.15
CA ALA A 91 -5.31 9.13 -4.14
C ALA A 91 -6.55 9.95 -3.72
N ALA A 92 -7.60 9.27 -3.25
CA ALA A 92 -8.84 9.93 -2.84
C ALA A 92 -8.65 10.78 -1.58
N SER A 93 -7.92 10.27 -0.57
CA SER A 93 -7.63 11.02 0.65
C SER A 93 -6.76 12.24 0.35
N ALA A 94 -5.69 12.08 -0.44
CA ALA A 94 -4.81 13.18 -0.78
C ALA A 94 -5.53 14.32 -1.53
N LEU A 95 -6.39 13.98 -2.50
CA LEU A 95 -7.19 14.99 -3.20
C LEU A 95 -8.15 15.70 -2.24
N THR A 96 -8.88 14.93 -1.44
CA THR A 96 -9.89 15.47 -0.51
C THR A 96 -9.24 16.39 0.51
N ASP A 97 -8.13 15.98 1.13
CA ASP A 97 -7.40 16.79 2.10
C ASP A 97 -6.92 18.12 1.50
N ARG A 98 -6.42 18.10 0.25
CA ARG A 98 -5.96 19.33 -0.42
C ARG A 98 -7.11 20.25 -0.79
N VAL A 99 -8.22 19.70 -1.29
CA VAL A 99 -9.41 20.50 -1.63
C VAL A 99 -10.02 21.13 -0.38
N LEU A 100 -10.22 20.34 0.69
CA LEU A 100 -10.76 20.86 1.94
C LEU A 100 -9.81 21.85 2.61
N GLY A 101 -8.51 21.58 2.63
CA GLY A 101 -7.50 22.51 3.12
C GLY A 101 -7.50 23.84 2.36
N ALA A 102 -7.56 23.80 1.03
CA ALA A 102 -7.62 24.99 0.20
C ALA A 102 -8.92 25.80 0.41
N THR A 103 -10.07 25.13 0.53
CA THR A 103 -11.36 25.78 0.80
C THR A 103 -11.37 26.43 2.18
N TRP A 104 -10.86 25.75 3.21
CA TRP A 104 -10.75 26.28 4.56
C TRP A 104 -9.86 27.50 4.61
N LEU A 105 -8.69 27.47 3.98
CA LEU A 105 -7.79 28.61 3.87
C LEU A 105 -8.44 29.80 3.17
N GLY A 106 -9.20 29.56 2.09
CA GLY A 106 -9.89 30.61 1.35
C GLY A 106 -11.06 31.27 2.07
N THR A 107 -11.70 30.53 3.01
CA THR A 107 -12.90 31.01 3.71
C THR A 107 -12.63 31.57 5.10
N THR A 108 -11.56 31.12 5.77
CA THR A 108 -11.34 31.37 7.21
C THR A 108 -10.18 32.33 7.47
N SER A 109 -9.24 32.42 6.54
CA SER A 109 -7.97 33.15 6.77
C SER A 109 -7.85 34.40 5.92
N SER A 110 -7.26 35.47 6.46
CA SER A 110 -6.79 36.56 5.62
C SER A 110 -5.69 36.02 4.66
N PRO A 111 -5.47 36.62 3.49
CA PRO A 111 -4.45 36.16 2.54
C PRO A 111 -3.06 35.97 3.16
N HIS A 112 -2.67 36.86 4.11
CA HIS A 112 -1.41 36.73 4.84
C HIS A 112 -1.38 35.55 5.81
N GLN A 113 -2.48 35.28 6.51
CA GLN A 113 -2.60 34.12 7.40
C GLN A 113 -2.64 32.82 6.59
N ALA A 114 -3.36 32.80 5.47
CA ALA A 114 -3.38 31.64 4.55
C ALA A 114 -1.97 31.32 4.05
N MET A 115 -1.20 32.32 3.62
CA MET A 115 0.20 32.14 3.22
C MET A 115 1.08 31.61 4.35
N SER A 116 0.93 32.13 5.57
CA SER A 116 1.71 31.67 6.73
C SER A 116 1.38 30.23 7.09
N LEU A 117 0.10 29.84 7.06
CA LEU A 117 -0.36 28.47 7.33
C LEU A 117 0.05 27.48 6.23
N MET A 118 0.18 27.94 4.98
CA MET A 118 0.78 27.16 3.91
C MET A 118 2.30 27.00 4.03
N GLY A 119 2.93 27.59 5.04
CA GLY A 119 4.37 27.55 5.21
C GLY A 119 5.13 28.56 4.32
N TRP A 120 4.42 29.49 3.68
CA TRP A 120 5.02 30.54 2.81
C TRP A 120 5.50 31.77 3.59
N SER A 121 5.36 31.77 4.92
CA SER A 121 5.83 32.85 5.79
C SER A 121 7.35 32.86 6.00
N GLY A 122 8.06 31.84 5.54
CA GLY A 122 9.51 31.76 5.64
C GLY A 122 10.21 32.45 4.47
N HIS A 123 11.23 33.24 4.77
CA HIS A 123 12.07 33.89 3.78
C HIS A 123 13.14 32.88 3.29
N GLY A 124 12.99 32.32 2.10
CA GLY A 124 14.00 31.48 1.48
C GLY A 124 13.45 30.55 0.40
N ALA A 125 14.21 30.36 -0.66
CA ALA A 125 13.84 29.50 -1.80
C ALA A 125 13.59 28.04 -1.38
N LEU A 126 14.31 27.53 -0.38
CA LEU A 126 14.17 26.16 0.11
C LEU A 126 12.81 25.93 0.78
N ILE A 127 12.31 26.89 1.55
CA ILE A 127 11.00 26.80 2.21
C ILE A 127 9.89 26.83 1.16
N ALA A 128 10.00 27.69 0.15
CA ALA A 128 9.03 27.74 -0.94
C ALA A 128 9.00 26.43 -1.74
N VAL A 129 10.16 25.89 -2.11
CA VAL A 129 10.28 24.60 -2.81
C VAL A 129 9.66 23.47 -1.97
N ARG A 130 9.97 23.43 -0.68
CA ARG A 130 9.39 22.44 0.24
C ARG A 130 7.86 22.52 0.25
N THR A 131 7.31 23.72 0.48
CA THR A 131 5.86 23.92 0.54
C THR A 131 5.17 23.55 -0.76
N ILE A 132 5.71 23.96 -1.92
CA ILE A 132 5.19 23.56 -3.22
C ILE A 132 5.21 22.03 -3.36
N THR A 133 6.30 21.39 -2.95
CA THR A 133 6.45 19.92 -3.05
C THR A 133 5.44 19.19 -2.15
N GLU A 134 5.28 19.66 -0.91
CA GLU A 134 4.32 19.09 0.05
C GLU A 134 2.86 19.25 -0.42
N TRP A 135 2.54 20.29 -1.18
CA TRP A 135 1.20 20.51 -1.72
C TRP A 135 0.95 19.79 -3.03
N THR A 136 1.94 19.71 -3.92
CA THR A 136 1.76 19.18 -5.28
C THR A 136 2.03 17.69 -5.42
N LEU A 137 3.06 17.15 -4.77
CA LEU A 137 3.41 15.74 -4.91
C LEU A 137 2.29 14.76 -4.51
N PRO A 138 1.45 15.02 -3.48
CA PRO A 138 0.35 14.12 -3.16
C PRO A 138 -0.67 13.90 -4.29
N PHE A 139 -0.82 14.84 -5.23
CA PHE A 139 -1.65 14.64 -6.42
C PHE A 139 -1.12 13.54 -7.35
N LEU A 140 0.16 13.19 -7.24
CA LEU A 140 0.74 12.08 -8.00
C LEU A 140 0.20 10.71 -7.58
N TRP A 141 -0.43 10.57 -6.40
CA TRP A 141 -1.21 9.37 -6.07
C TRP A 141 -2.36 9.18 -7.06
N THR A 142 -3.08 10.25 -7.40
CA THR A 142 -4.16 10.24 -8.39
C THR A 142 -3.63 9.92 -9.79
N ALA A 143 -2.53 10.57 -10.19
CA ALA A 143 -1.87 10.27 -11.47
C ALA A 143 -1.41 8.80 -11.53
N GLY A 144 -0.82 8.28 -10.44
CA GLY A 144 -0.42 6.89 -10.30
C GLY A 144 -1.59 5.90 -10.42
N TYR A 145 -2.72 6.21 -9.79
CA TYR A 145 -3.93 5.41 -9.87
C TYR A 145 -4.46 5.30 -11.31
N PHE A 146 -4.66 6.42 -11.98
CA PHE A 146 -5.15 6.41 -13.35
C PHE A 146 -4.14 5.82 -14.34
N ALA A 147 -2.85 6.08 -14.14
CA ALA A 147 -1.80 5.47 -14.95
C ALA A 147 -1.78 3.94 -14.79
N LEU A 148 -1.97 3.42 -13.56
CA LEU A 148 -2.00 1.99 -13.30
C LEU A 148 -3.19 1.31 -13.96
N VAL A 149 -4.38 1.90 -13.82
CA VAL A 149 -5.62 1.40 -14.43
C VAL A 149 -5.57 1.51 -15.96
N GLY A 150 -4.96 2.57 -16.50
CA GLY A 150 -4.71 2.77 -17.93
C GLY A 150 -3.58 1.89 -18.49
N GLY A 151 -2.96 1.03 -17.68
CA GLY A 151 -1.89 0.12 -18.12
C GLY A 151 -0.49 0.74 -18.21
N HIS A 152 -0.32 2.02 -17.89
CA HIS A 152 0.95 2.75 -17.94
C HIS A 152 1.80 2.49 -16.69
N ARG A 153 2.27 1.25 -16.52
CA ARG A 153 2.96 0.78 -15.29
C ARG A 153 4.21 1.58 -14.92
N ARG A 154 4.99 2.06 -15.91
CA ARG A 154 6.20 2.87 -15.64
C ARG A 154 5.82 4.21 -15.01
N LEU A 155 4.83 4.88 -15.61
CA LEU A 155 4.31 6.14 -15.10
C LEU A 155 3.70 5.96 -13.71
N ALA A 156 2.88 4.92 -13.51
CA ALA A 156 2.30 4.60 -12.20
C ALA A 156 3.38 4.45 -11.12
N ARG A 157 4.45 3.68 -11.40
CA ARG A 157 5.55 3.47 -10.46
C ARG A 157 6.30 4.76 -10.13
N ALA A 158 6.62 5.56 -11.14
CA ALA A 158 7.29 6.85 -10.92
C ALA A 158 6.42 7.79 -10.08
N SER A 159 5.13 7.89 -10.42
CA SER A 159 4.17 8.72 -9.69
C SER A 159 4.03 8.33 -8.22
N VAL A 160 3.88 7.03 -7.90
CA VAL A 160 3.71 6.59 -6.50
C VAL A 160 4.97 6.78 -5.66
N VAL A 161 6.17 6.61 -6.24
CA VAL A 161 7.43 6.90 -5.55
C VAL A 161 7.52 8.38 -5.21
N LEU A 162 7.28 9.26 -6.19
CA LEU A 162 7.33 10.71 -5.97
C LEU A 162 6.26 11.15 -4.96
N ALA A 163 5.06 10.57 -5.02
CA ALA A 163 3.99 10.88 -4.07
C ALA A 163 4.30 10.43 -2.64
N ALA A 164 5.16 9.43 -2.45
CA ALA A 164 5.56 8.93 -1.14
C ALA A 164 6.77 9.68 -0.52
N LEU A 165 7.38 10.63 -1.23
CA LEU A 165 8.54 11.38 -0.73
C LEU A 165 8.22 12.42 0.35
N PRO A 166 7.10 13.20 0.29
CA PRO A 166 6.85 14.28 1.24
C PRO A 166 6.91 13.86 2.72
N PRO A 167 6.29 12.75 3.16
CA PRO A 167 6.39 12.35 4.57
C PRO A 167 7.82 12.02 5.01
N VAL A 168 8.63 11.47 4.10
CA VAL A 168 10.04 11.13 4.39
C VAL A 168 10.87 12.40 4.48
N SER A 169 10.75 13.31 3.51
CA SER A 169 11.50 14.57 3.50
C SER A 169 11.15 15.42 4.73
N SER A 170 9.89 15.50 5.11
CA SER A 170 9.48 16.24 6.31
C SER A 170 10.05 15.63 7.59
N LEU A 171 10.12 14.32 7.69
CA LEU A 171 10.73 13.62 8.82
C LEU A 171 12.24 13.88 8.90
N ILE A 172 12.96 13.76 7.77
CA ILE A 172 14.41 13.98 7.71
C ILE A 172 14.74 15.42 8.13
N ILE A 173 14.01 16.42 7.60
CA ILE A 173 14.24 17.82 7.93
C ILE A 173 14.01 18.06 9.42
N ARG A 174 12.92 17.55 10.01
CA ARG A 174 12.65 17.69 11.44
C ARG A 174 13.75 17.07 12.30
N LEU A 175 14.23 15.89 11.94
CA LEU A 175 15.32 15.24 12.64
C LEU A 175 16.64 16.01 12.52
N SER A 176 16.92 16.62 11.36
CA SER A 176 18.11 17.46 11.18
C SER A 176 18.06 18.74 12.01
N ASP A 177 16.87 19.29 12.22
CA ASP A 177 16.64 20.47 13.07
C ASP A 177 16.56 20.13 14.57
N GLY A 178 16.78 18.84 14.94
CA GLY A 178 16.68 18.36 16.31
C GLY A 178 15.25 18.36 16.87
N SER A 179 14.24 18.53 16.01
CA SER A 179 12.84 18.54 16.40
C SER A 179 12.21 17.17 16.23
N VAL A 180 11.52 16.68 17.26
CA VAL A 180 10.72 15.44 17.15
C VAL A 180 9.35 15.80 16.58
N PRO A 181 8.79 15.00 15.64
CA PRO A 181 7.42 15.19 15.20
C PRO A 181 6.46 15.23 16.41
N PRO A 182 5.45 16.11 16.42
CA PRO A 182 4.48 16.16 17.52
C PRO A 182 3.72 14.83 17.68
N GLU A 183 3.60 14.09 16.59
CA GLU A 183 2.92 12.79 16.51
C GLU A 183 3.82 11.73 15.85
N PRO A 184 4.87 11.24 16.53
CA PRO A 184 5.84 10.36 15.89
C PRO A 184 5.22 9.04 15.43
N ALA A 185 4.32 8.45 16.21
CA ALA A 185 3.64 7.20 15.87
C ALA A 185 2.77 7.36 14.63
N TYR A 186 2.00 8.44 14.53
CA TYR A 186 1.17 8.73 13.38
C TYR A 186 2.01 9.03 12.13
N THR A 187 3.06 9.82 12.26
CA THR A 187 3.97 10.12 11.15
C THR A 187 4.61 8.85 10.59
N ILE A 188 5.08 7.95 11.46
CA ILE A 188 5.69 6.68 11.06
C ILE A 188 4.67 5.77 10.39
N THR A 189 3.47 5.61 10.95
CA THR A 189 2.44 4.73 10.36
C THR A 189 1.94 5.24 9.02
N THR A 190 1.81 6.55 8.84
CA THR A 190 1.45 7.17 7.56
C THR A 190 2.55 6.96 6.52
N MET A 191 3.81 7.16 6.91
CA MET A 191 4.96 6.88 6.04
C MET A 191 5.02 5.40 5.65
N LEU A 192 4.83 4.49 6.61
CA LEU A 192 4.80 3.05 6.35
C LEU A 192 3.66 2.67 5.40
N PHE A 193 2.48 3.27 5.55
CA PHE A 193 1.36 3.02 4.64
C PHE A 193 1.67 3.50 3.22
N ALA A 194 2.27 4.69 3.06
CA ALA A 194 2.69 5.20 1.77
C ALA A 194 3.70 4.26 1.09
N TRP A 195 4.76 3.86 1.80
CA TRP A 195 5.80 2.98 1.25
C TRP A 195 5.31 1.55 1.04
N LEU A 196 4.43 1.03 1.89
CA LEU A 196 3.78 -0.25 1.65
C LEU A 196 2.95 -0.24 0.37
N THR A 197 2.27 0.88 0.07
CA THR A 197 1.56 1.07 -1.20
C THR A 197 2.53 1.06 -2.38
N VAL A 198 3.67 1.75 -2.29
CA VAL A 198 4.72 1.70 -3.32
C VAL A 198 5.21 0.27 -3.55
N VAL A 199 5.60 -0.42 -2.49
CA VAL A 199 6.07 -1.81 -2.57
C VAL A 199 5.00 -2.73 -3.18
N ALA A 200 3.74 -2.58 -2.77
CA ALA A 200 2.64 -3.36 -3.30
C ALA A 200 2.40 -3.11 -4.81
N VAL A 201 2.52 -1.86 -5.27
CA VAL A 201 2.42 -1.53 -6.70
C VAL A 201 3.58 -2.13 -7.49
N TYR A 202 4.81 -2.04 -6.99
CA TYR A 202 5.99 -2.62 -7.65
C TYR A 202 5.92 -4.15 -7.72
N ALA A 203 5.55 -4.77 -6.61
CA ALA A 203 5.48 -6.22 -6.50
C ALA A 203 4.27 -6.81 -7.23
N GLY A 204 3.09 -6.20 -7.09
CA GLY A 204 1.84 -6.71 -7.66
C GLY A 204 1.72 -6.52 -9.16
N PHE A 205 2.28 -5.43 -9.70
CA PHE A 205 2.17 -5.08 -11.13
C PHE A 205 3.51 -5.16 -11.86
N HIS A 206 4.27 -6.26 -11.68
CA HIS A 206 5.48 -6.54 -12.45
C HIS A 206 5.15 -6.75 -13.95
N ARG A 207 6.21 -6.90 -14.79
CA ARG A 207 6.06 -6.91 -16.25
C ARG A 207 5.07 -7.98 -16.74
N ASP A 208 5.10 -9.16 -16.13
CA ASP A 208 4.30 -10.34 -16.53
C ASP A 208 2.98 -10.46 -15.76
N ALA A 209 2.64 -9.47 -14.92
CA ALA A 209 1.39 -9.49 -14.16
C ALA A 209 0.19 -9.14 -15.06
N PRO A 210 -1.01 -9.67 -14.80
CA PRO A 210 -2.21 -9.27 -15.52
C PRO A 210 -2.52 -7.77 -15.28
N PRO A 211 -3.29 -7.15 -16.19
CA PRO A 211 -3.66 -5.74 -16.08
C PRO A 211 -4.47 -5.47 -14.81
N ALA A 212 -4.35 -4.24 -14.30
CA ALA A 212 -5.14 -3.78 -13.17
C ALA A 212 -6.62 -3.70 -13.58
N ARG A 213 -7.47 -4.50 -12.91
CA ARG A 213 -8.92 -4.48 -13.15
C ARG A 213 -9.66 -4.41 -11.82
N PHE A 214 -10.50 -3.39 -11.67
CA PHE A 214 -11.52 -3.40 -10.64
C PHE A 214 -12.69 -4.31 -11.06
N PRO A 215 -13.42 -4.88 -10.09
CA PRO A 215 -14.64 -5.64 -10.37
C PRO A 215 -15.78 -4.77 -10.92
N VAL A 216 -15.57 -3.46 -11.03
CA VAL A 216 -16.56 -2.47 -11.50
C VAL A 216 -16.08 -1.87 -12.81
N SER A 217 -17.02 -1.60 -13.71
CA SER A 217 -16.78 -1.16 -15.09
C SER A 217 -16.12 0.20 -15.24
N SER A 218 -16.21 1.07 -14.23
CA SER A 218 -15.65 2.43 -14.29
C SER A 218 -14.78 2.78 -13.09
N PRO A 219 -13.45 2.69 -13.23
CA PRO A 219 -12.50 3.09 -12.19
C PRO A 219 -12.61 4.56 -11.79
N GLY A 220 -12.96 5.44 -12.72
CA GLY A 220 -13.19 6.86 -12.45
C GLY A 220 -14.38 7.10 -11.54
N LEU A 221 -15.49 6.35 -11.71
CA LEU A 221 -16.67 6.48 -10.83
C LEU A 221 -16.33 6.02 -9.39
N ILE A 222 -15.57 4.93 -9.22
CA ILE A 222 -15.14 4.49 -7.89
C ILE A 222 -14.29 5.57 -7.23
N TYR A 223 -13.35 6.15 -7.97
CA TYR A 223 -12.50 7.23 -7.47
C TYR A 223 -13.33 8.43 -7.03
N MET A 224 -14.24 8.92 -7.87
CA MET A 224 -15.13 10.03 -7.55
C MET A 224 -16.03 9.73 -6.35
N ALA A 225 -16.59 8.52 -6.27
CA ALA A 225 -17.39 8.09 -5.13
C ALA A 225 -16.56 8.09 -3.84
N CYS A 226 -15.33 7.58 -3.86
CA CYS A 226 -14.44 7.62 -2.71
C CYS A 226 -14.13 9.07 -2.28
N CYS A 227 -13.78 9.95 -3.21
CA CYS A 227 -13.52 11.36 -2.91
C CYS A 227 -14.76 12.04 -2.30
N THR A 228 -15.94 11.83 -2.89
CA THR A 228 -17.19 12.42 -2.40
C THR A 228 -17.54 11.92 -0.99
N LEU A 229 -17.44 10.62 -0.75
CA LEU A 229 -17.77 10.03 0.55
C LEU A 229 -16.78 10.43 1.65
N ILE A 230 -15.49 10.47 1.34
CA ILE A 230 -14.46 10.97 2.25
C ILE A 230 -14.72 12.45 2.55
N GLY A 231 -14.89 13.28 1.53
CA GLY A 231 -15.14 14.72 1.69
C GLY A 231 -16.43 15.00 2.48
N ALA A 232 -17.51 14.32 2.16
CA ALA A 232 -18.78 14.44 2.90
C ALA A 232 -18.60 14.04 4.37
N SER A 233 -17.89 12.96 4.66
CA SER A 233 -17.64 12.53 6.04
C SER A 233 -16.81 13.53 6.84
N MET A 234 -15.82 14.18 6.21
CA MET A 234 -14.96 15.19 6.85
C MET A 234 -15.67 16.53 7.08
N THR A 235 -16.70 16.83 6.27
CA THR A 235 -17.49 18.07 6.43
C THR A 235 -18.66 17.91 7.41
N LEU A 236 -19.28 16.72 7.45
CA LEU A 236 -20.43 16.45 8.31
C LEU A 236 -20.06 16.10 9.76
N VAL A 237 -18.88 15.53 9.96
CA VAL A 237 -18.39 15.17 11.29
C VAL A 237 -17.32 16.19 11.72
N PRO A 238 -17.39 16.73 12.95
CA PRO A 238 -16.47 17.76 13.43
C PRO A 238 -15.04 17.24 13.69
N ALA A 239 -14.60 16.28 12.92
CA ALA A 239 -13.27 15.69 12.93
C ALA A 239 -12.39 16.21 11.78
N ALA A 240 -12.72 17.36 11.21
CA ALA A 240 -12.03 17.92 10.02
C ALA A 240 -10.51 18.13 10.20
N ALA A 241 -10.02 18.20 11.45
CA ALA A 241 -8.59 18.26 11.77
C ALA A 241 -7.90 16.89 11.84
N ASP A 242 -8.65 15.79 11.68
CA ASP A 242 -8.15 14.43 11.84
C ASP A 242 -7.77 13.82 10.48
N ALA A 243 -6.50 13.91 10.11
CA ALA A 243 -5.99 13.40 8.85
C ALA A 243 -6.15 11.86 8.67
N ALA A 244 -6.32 11.11 9.78
CA ALA A 244 -6.58 9.67 9.71
C ALA A 244 -8.05 9.33 9.38
N TRP A 245 -8.95 10.32 9.43
CA TRP A 245 -10.37 10.14 9.17
C TRP A 245 -10.67 9.71 7.73
N GLY A 246 -10.06 10.37 6.75
CA GLY A 246 -10.28 10.11 5.34
C GLY A 246 -9.97 8.67 4.91
N PRO A 247 -8.74 8.17 5.12
CA PRO A 247 -8.38 6.79 4.80
C PRO A 247 -9.27 5.74 5.48
N ALA A 248 -9.63 5.95 6.75
CA ALA A 248 -10.50 5.04 7.50
C ALA A 248 -11.92 5.00 6.95
N THR A 249 -12.51 6.15 6.61
CA THR A 249 -13.82 6.23 5.94
C THR A 249 -13.80 5.54 4.59
N GLY A 250 -12.79 5.83 3.76
CA GLY A 250 -12.65 5.19 2.45
C GLY A 250 -12.52 3.67 2.56
N PHE A 251 -11.77 3.18 3.54
CA PHE A 251 -11.67 1.74 3.82
C PHE A 251 -13.01 1.14 4.22
N LEU A 252 -13.76 1.79 5.11
CA LEU A 252 -15.10 1.33 5.52
C LEU A 252 -16.05 1.21 4.32
N VAL A 253 -16.06 2.19 3.45
CA VAL A 253 -16.87 2.17 2.22
C VAL A 253 -16.47 0.99 1.32
N LEU A 254 -15.18 0.79 1.09
CA LEU A 254 -14.69 -0.31 0.26
C LEU A 254 -14.97 -1.68 0.89
N GLY A 255 -14.68 -1.84 2.19
CA GLY A 255 -14.83 -3.10 2.92
C GLY A 255 -16.28 -3.51 3.10
N VAL A 256 -17.14 -2.58 3.55
CA VAL A 256 -18.56 -2.83 3.72
C VAL A 256 -19.25 -3.03 2.37
N GLY A 257 -18.93 -2.20 1.37
CA GLY A 257 -19.43 -2.35 0.00
C GLY A 257 -19.08 -3.72 -0.58
N TRP A 258 -17.85 -4.18 -0.36
CA TRP A 258 -17.43 -5.52 -0.78
C TRP A 258 -18.20 -6.62 -0.01
N LEU A 259 -18.37 -6.51 1.30
CA LEU A 259 -19.11 -7.49 2.10
C LEU A 259 -20.58 -7.61 1.65
N ILE A 260 -21.24 -6.48 1.36
CA ILE A 260 -22.64 -6.47 0.87
C ILE A 260 -22.74 -7.16 -0.50
N THR A 261 -21.85 -6.87 -1.40
CA THR A 261 -21.85 -7.46 -2.75
C THR A 261 -21.46 -8.94 -2.72
N HIS A 262 -20.52 -9.31 -1.85
CA HIS A 262 -20.04 -10.68 -1.72
C HIS A 262 -21.08 -11.64 -1.12
N ASN A 263 -21.86 -11.16 -0.14
CA ASN A 263 -22.92 -11.98 0.48
C ASN A 263 -24.01 -12.43 -0.51
N ARG A 264 -24.07 -11.82 -1.69
CA ARG A 264 -25.05 -12.12 -2.76
C ARG A 264 -24.53 -13.06 -3.84
N GLY A 265 -23.26 -13.49 -3.78
CA GLY A 265 -22.58 -14.22 -4.85
C GLY A 265 -21.97 -15.57 -4.42
N VAL A 266 -21.59 -16.39 -5.43
CA VAL A 266 -20.88 -17.66 -5.22
C VAL A 266 -19.45 -17.38 -4.74
N GLN A 267 -18.99 -18.06 -3.69
CA GLN A 267 -17.62 -17.96 -3.21
C GLN A 267 -16.64 -18.54 -4.23
N THR A 268 -15.83 -17.68 -4.84
CA THR A 268 -14.75 -18.07 -5.75
C THR A 268 -13.39 -17.87 -5.05
N SER A 269 -12.33 -18.51 -5.56
CA SER A 269 -10.96 -18.29 -5.07
C SER A 269 -10.54 -16.81 -5.14
N ASP A 270 -11.01 -16.09 -6.14
CA ASP A 270 -10.77 -14.64 -6.28
C ASP A 270 -11.43 -13.82 -5.17
N SER A 271 -12.62 -14.21 -4.72
CA SER A 271 -13.32 -13.52 -3.64
C SER A 271 -12.58 -13.65 -2.30
N MET A 272 -11.98 -14.81 -2.06
CA MET A 272 -11.14 -15.06 -0.88
C MET A 272 -9.89 -14.20 -0.89
N GLY A 273 -9.20 -14.10 -2.03
CA GLY A 273 -8.03 -13.23 -2.18
C GLY A 273 -8.34 -11.77 -1.91
N ARG A 274 -9.49 -11.29 -2.37
CA ARG A 274 -9.96 -9.92 -2.12
C ARG A 274 -10.28 -9.68 -0.64
N ALA A 275 -10.92 -10.63 0.05
CA ALA A 275 -11.17 -10.54 1.48
C ALA A 275 -9.88 -10.41 2.28
N ILE A 276 -8.87 -11.25 1.99
CA ILE A 276 -7.56 -11.21 2.65
C ILE A 276 -6.87 -9.87 2.37
N ALA A 277 -6.91 -9.39 1.13
CA ALA A 277 -6.32 -8.11 0.75
C ALA A 277 -6.96 -6.93 1.50
N LEU A 278 -8.29 -6.90 1.59
CA LEU A 278 -9.01 -5.86 2.35
C LEU A 278 -8.76 -5.99 3.85
N ALA A 279 -8.69 -7.20 4.40
CA ALA A 279 -8.34 -7.40 5.80
C ALA A 279 -6.94 -6.86 6.12
N ALA A 280 -5.95 -7.16 5.27
CA ALA A 280 -4.59 -6.64 5.41
C ALA A 280 -4.54 -5.11 5.30
N LEU A 281 -5.26 -4.52 4.33
CA LEU A 281 -5.40 -3.07 4.19
C LEU A 281 -6.03 -2.45 5.43
N GLY A 282 -7.09 -3.06 5.94
CA GLY A 282 -7.78 -2.61 7.14
C GLY A 282 -6.90 -2.64 8.38
N LEU A 283 -6.00 -3.63 8.52
CA LEU A 283 -5.02 -3.66 9.62
C LEU A 283 -4.05 -2.47 9.55
N VAL A 284 -3.58 -2.11 8.36
CA VAL A 284 -2.71 -0.93 8.16
C VAL A 284 -3.45 0.36 8.51
N ILE A 285 -4.69 0.50 8.04
CA ILE A 285 -5.55 1.65 8.35
C ILE A 285 -5.87 1.72 9.84
N LEU A 286 -6.13 0.58 10.48
CA LEU A 286 -6.37 0.52 11.92
C LEU A 286 -5.13 0.94 12.72
N ALA A 287 -3.94 0.49 12.34
CA ALA A 287 -2.69 0.90 12.97
C ALA A 287 -2.47 2.41 12.85
N ASN A 288 -2.72 2.99 11.66
CA ASN A 288 -2.66 4.43 11.44
C ASN A 288 -3.71 5.16 12.29
N ARG A 289 -4.92 4.62 12.40
CA ARG A 289 -6.00 5.21 13.21
C ARG A 289 -5.69 5.20 14.70
N LEU A 290 -5.18 4.07 15.21
CA LEU A 290 -4.81 3.93 16.61
C LEU A 290 -3.63 4.81 16.99
N SER A 291 -2.66 5.01 16.11
CA SER A 291 -1.51 5.89 16.36
C SER A 291 -1.94 7.35 16.51
N GLY A 292 -2.94 7.82 15.74
CA GLY A 292 -3.55 9.13 15.93
C GLY A 292 -4.28 9.27 17.26
N LEU A 293 -5.00 8.24 17.70
CA LEU A 293 -5.68 8.23 19.00
C LEU A 293 -4.72 8.34 20.19
N LEU A 294 -3.55 7.72 20.10
CA LEU A 294 -2.53 7.80 21.15
C LEU A 294 -2.02 9.24 21.37
N PHE A 295 -1.89 10.00 20.30
CA PHE A 295 -1.52 11.41 20.37
C PHE A 295 -2.59 12.24 21.11
N TRP A 296 -3.85 11.95 20.88
CA TRP A 296 -4.97 12.72 21.40
C TRP A 296 -5.20 12.54 22.91
N GLN A 297 -4.62 11.50 23.53
CA GLN A 297 -4.72 11.27 24.97
C GLN A 297 -4.13 12.39 25.84
N GLY A 298 -3.21 13.19 25.28
CA GLY A 298 -2.58 14.33 25.98
C GLY A 298 -3.26 15.68 25.73
N LEU A 299 -4.30 15.74 24.89
CA LEU A 299 -4.96 16.99 24.49
C LEU A 299 -6.38 17.07 25.03
N SER A 300 -6.83 18.26 25.41
CA SER A 300 -8.22 18.53 25.78
C SER A 300 -9.13 18.55 24.56
N ILE A 301 -9.54 17.37 24.08
CA ILE A 301 -10.37 17.22 22.90
C ILE A 301 -11.85 17.21 23.30
N SER A 302 -12.68 17.82 22.46
CA SER A 302 -14.12 17.80 22.66
C SER A 302 -14.68 16.38 22.62
N THR A 303 -15.59 16.06 23.54
CA THR A 303 -16.22 14.73 23.66
C THR A 303 -16.81 14.19 22.34
N PRO A 304 -17.45 15.02 21.47
CA PRO A 304 -17.98 14.55 20.19
C PRO A 304 -16.90 14.06 19.23
N VAL A 305 -15.75 14.73 19.17
CA VAL A 305 -14.63 14.35 18.30
C VAL A 305 -14.02 13.03 18.76
N LEU A 306 -13.78 12.87 20.06
CA LEU A 306 -13.28 11.62 20.61
C LEU A 306 -14.28 10.46 20.39
N GLY A 307 -15.56 10.70 20.62
CA GLY A 307 -16.63 9.72 20.40
C GLY A 307 -16.71 9.26 18.95
N SER A 308 -16.68 10.18 17.98
CA SER A 308 -16.69 9.84 16.56
C SER A 308 -15.46 9.06 16.13
N THR A 309 -14.28 9.42 16.67
CA THR A 309 -13.00 8.76 16.40
C THR A 309 -13.00 7.33 16.92
N LEU A 310 -13.47 7.09 18.12
CA LEU A 310 -13.61 5.74 18.70
C LEU A 310 -14.64 4.90 17.95
N ALA A 311 -15.78 5.48 17.57
CA ALA A 311 -16.78 4.81 16.77
C ALA A 311 -16.23 4.36 15.41
N GLN A 312 -15.46 5.22 14.74
CA GLN A 312 -14.81 4.87 13.47
C GLN A 312 -13.76 3.76 13.66
N ALA A 313 -12.91 3.84 14.69
CA ALA A 313 -11.92 2.79 14.98
C ALA A 313 -12.60 1.44 15.27
N THR A 314 -13.69 1.45 16.01
CA THR A 314 -14.51 0.25 16.29
C THR A 314 -15.10 -0.32 14.98
N ALA A 315 -15.68 0.52 14.13
CA ALA A 315 -16.22 0.10 12.84
C ALA A 315 -15.16 -0.50 11.93
N VAL A 316 -13.95 0.09 11.86
CA VAL A 316 -12.81 -0.46 11.13
C VAL A 316 -12.42 -1.84 11.68
N THR A 317 -12.32 -1.97 13.01
CA THR A 317 -12.00 -3.24 13.68
C THR A 317 -13.01 -4.33 13.34
N LEU A 318 -14.30 -4.05 13.46
CA LEU A 318 -15.37 -5.00 13.13
C LEU A 318 -15.33 -5.41 11.65
N THR A 319 -15.07 -4.46 10.77
CA THR A 319 -14.93 -4.72 9.32
C THR A 319 -13.72 -5.62 9.05
N VAL A 320 -12.57 -5.38 9.68
CA VAL A 320 -11.38 -6.22 9.57
C VAL A 320 -11.65 -7.63 10.07
N LEU A 321 -12.29 -7.79 11.22
CA LEU A 321 -12.62 -9.09 11.78
C LEU A 321 -13.58 -9.88 10.86
N THR A 322 -14.60 -9.24 10.32
CA THR A 322 -15.54 -9.88 9.38
C THR A 322 -14.86 -10.28 8.07
N LEU A 323 -14.00 -9.44 7.51
CA LEU A 323 -13.22 -9.75 6.31
C LEU A 323 -12.25 -10.90 6.55
N THR A 324 -11.58 -10.91 7.70
CA THR A 324 -10.68 -12.01 8.09
C THR A 324 -11.43 -13.32 8.25
N ALA A 325 -12.57 -13.31 8.92
CA ALA A 325 -13.41 -14.49 9.11
C ALA A 325 -13.92 -15.05 7.76
N THR A 326 -14.33 -14.18 6.83
CA THR A 326 -14.75 -14.59 5.48
C THR A 326 -13.59 -15.18 4.68
N GLY A 327 -12.40 -14.59 4.76
CA GLY A 327 -11.19 -15.10 4.13
C GLY A 327 -10.81 -16.51 4.63
N ILE A 328 -10.81 -16.71 5.96
CA ILE A 328 -10.46 -17.99 6.59
C ILE A 328 -11.49 -19.08 6.25
N ARG A 329 -12.78 -18.76 6.27
CA ARG A 329 -13.84 -19.72 5.89
C ARG A 329 -13.65 -20.21 4.44
N GLY A 330 -13.33 -19.30 3.52
CA GLY A 330 -13.04 -19.65 2.14
C GLY A 330 -11.84 -20.61 2.00
N LEU A 331 -10.76 -20.40 2.77
CA LEU A 331 -9.58 -21.28 2.79
C LEU A 331 -9.95 -22.72 3.20
N LYS A 332 -10.75 -22.89 4.25
CA LYS A 332 -11.16 -24.21 4.74
C LYS A 332 -11.98 -24.99 3.70
N HIS A 333 -12.87 -24.34 2.97
CA HIS A 333 -13.70 -24.98 1.95
C HIS A 333 -12.91 -25.44 0.72
N THR A 334 -11.85 -24.73 0.32
CA THR A 334 -10.98 -25.14 -0.80
C THR A 334 -10.11 -26.33 -0.44
N THR A 335 -9.59 -26.41 0.79
CA THR A 335 -8.78 -27.55 1.26
C THR A 335 -9.61 -28.84 1.37
N SER A 336 -10.86 -28.75 1.79
CA SER A 336 -11.77 -29.89 1.93
C SER A 336 -12.16 -30.51 0.57
N ARG A 337 -12.22 -29.72 -0.51
CA ARG A 337 -12.51 -30.23 -1.87
C ARG A 337 -11.33 -30.92 -2.57
N GLN A 338 -10.10 -30.69 -2.11
CA GLN A 338 -8.88 -31.27 -2.69
C GLN A 338 -8.53 -32.67 -2.09
N HIS A 339 -9.18 -33.07 -1.00
CA HIS A 339 -9.12 -34.42 -0.47
C HIS A 339 -10.52 -35.07 -0.57
N PRO A 340 -10.94 -35.59 -1.75
CA PRO A 340 -12.04 -36.52 -1.77
C PRO A 340 -11.54 -37.75 -1.00
N ALA A 341 -12.32 -38.21 -0.03
CA ALA A 341 -12.04 -39.40 0.74
C ALA A 341 -11.72 -40.57 -0.22
N SER A 342 -10.46 -41.00 -0.18
CA SER A 342 -9.98 -42.24 -0.78
C SER A 342 -10.48 -43.41 0.02
#